data_e39d92d73851a01ded713c78298b8a3d
#
_entry.id   e39d92d73851a01ded713c78298b8a3d
#
_cell.length_a   1.000
_cell.length_b   1.000
_cell.length_c   1.000
_cell.angle_alpha   90.00
_cell.angle_beta   90.00
_cell.angle_gamma   90.00
#
_symmetry.space_group_name_H-M   'P 1'
#
loop_
_entity.id
_entity.type
_entity.pdbx_description
1 polymer ?
#
loop_
_entity_poly.entity_id
_entity_poly.type
_entity_poly.pdbx_seq_one_letter_code
_entity_poly.pdbx_strand_id
1 'polypeptide(L)'
;MTTLATPPPPAEKFRPPQPAVATQRLMSVDALRGFDMFWIIGADSLVYALHRLNPSKPTDFLANQLEHADWQGFHFYDLIFPLFVFLVGVSIVFSLTKTIERAGKSDAIKRVIRRGLLLFVIGILYSGGFSNHWPNMRLMGVLNRIALAYFFAGLLFCFFKPRALVGICIGLLITYWALMTFIPIRDIQLTRSNIARLAEQAGDAETAAYFTDRSSSNPSTVKNSPAWAGAQKLFYATTNYVRGKFDKGYNLSDHLDFQYLPGKKWDTFFDPEGYLSTIPAIATCLLGVFAGFLLQSQVTGGSKKVLLLISFGIAAAALGWLWNYQFPVVKKIWTSSYVLVAGGYSAILLGTFYFIVDVCQFRVWCQPFVWMGMNSITIYLTKNILGGTFGLLAQRFVGGDVKTFFDSRISGLGEMVISIVGLLLAFWFVHFLYKRKIFLRL
;
A
#
# COMPACT_ATOMS: atom_id res chain seq x y z
N MET A 1 -57.42 59.84 -23.56
CA MET A 1 -56.76 58.94 -22.57
C MET A 1 -55.59 58.28 -23.25
N THR A 2 -54.42 58.76 -23.03
CA THR A 2 -53.18 58.31 -23.66
C THR A 2 -52.53 57.35 -22.71
N THR A 3 -52.51 56.08 -23.04
CA THR A 3 -51.86 55.06 -22.25
C THR A 3 -50.29 55.11 -22.41
N LEU A 4 -49.60 55.50 -21.36
CA LEU A 4 -48.16 55.46 -21.29
C LEU A 4 -47.69 54.03 -21.23
N ALA A 5 -46.93 53.54 -22.26
CA ALA A 5 -46.30 52.26 -22.30
C ALA A 5 -45.09 52.25 -21.32
N THR A 6 -45.07 51.29 -20.43
CA THR A 6 -43.92 51.04 -19.53
C THR A 6 -42.68 50.61 -20.34
N PRO A 7 -41.48 51.14 -20.04
CA PRO A 7 -40.29 50.77 -20.75
C PRO A 7 -39.91 49.30 -20.46
N PRO A 8 -39.32 48.58 -21.42
CA PRO A 8 -38.89 47.18 -21.21
C PRO A 8 -37.80 47.08 -20.13
N PRO A 9 -37.75 45.94 -19.40
CA PRO A 9 -36.73 45.73 -18.37
C PRO A 9 -35.33 45.75 -19.00
N PRO A 10 -34.31 46.25 -18.26
CA PRO A 10 -32.95 46.32 -18.76
C PRO A 10 -32.42 44.92 -19.10
N ALA A 11 -31.82 44.79 -20.29
CA ALA A 11 -31.23 43.54 -20.78
C ALA A 11 -30.22 42.98 -19.73
N GLU A 12 -30.48 41.76 -19.31
CA GLU A 12 -29.61 41.01 -18.40
C GLU A 12 -28.21 40.91 -19.00
N LYS A 13 -27.23 41.60 -18.37
CA LYS A 13 -25.84 41.59 -18.85
C LYS A 13 -25.34 40.17 -18.82
N PHE A 14 -25.06 39.60 -19.99
CA PHE A 14 -24.39 38.30 -20.16
C PHE A 14 -23.12 38.27 -19.28
N ARG A 15 -23.17 37.58 -18.15
CA ARG A 15 -21.98 37.25 -17.37
C ARG A 15 -21.27 36.12 -18.10
N PRO A 16 -20.05 36.31 -18.61
CA PRO A 16 -19.29 35.20 -19.17
C PRO A 16 -19.16 34.12 -18.08
N PRO A 17 -19.28 32.81 -18.45
CA PRO A 17 -19.10 31.73 -17.49
C PRO A 17 -17.77 31.94 -16.76
N GLN A 18 -17.83 32.00 -15.43
CA GLN A 18 -16.59 32.06 -14.62
C GLN A 18 -15.71 30.91 -15.02
N PRO A 19 -14.41 31.13 -15.29
CA PRO A 19 -13.50 30.04 -15.62
C PRO A 19 -13.59 28.98 -14.52
N ALA A 20 -13.86 27.74 -14.92
CA ALA A 20 -13.91 26.61 -14.00
C ALA A 20 -12.69 26.68 -13.08
N VAL A 21 -12.92 26.80 -11.77
CA VAL A 21 -11.86 26.92 -10.77
C VAL A 21 -10.92 25.76 -11.00
N ALA A 22 -9.73 26.05 -11.51
CA ALA A 22 -8.71 25.06 -11.72
C ALA A 22 -8.50 24.35 -10.36
N THR A 23 -8.92 23.11 -10.25
CA THR A 23 -8.74 22.32 -9.03
C THR A 23 -7.25 22.31 -8.73
N GLN A 24 -6.84 23.14 -7.78
CA GLN A 24 -5.45 23.36 -7.44
C GLN A 24 -4.88 22.03 -6.95
N ARG A 25 -3.85 21.55 -7.64
CA ARG A 25 -3.16 20.32 -7.25
C ARG A 25 -2.59 20.52 -5.84
N LEU A 26 -2.99 19.68 -4.90
CA LEU A 26 -2.51 19.76 -3.51
C LEU A 26 -1.09 19.23 -3.43
N MET A 27 -0.15 20.13 -3.10
CA MET A 27 1.27 19.78 -2.99
C MET A 27 1.53 18.82 -1.83
N SER A 28 0.77 18.93 -0.74
CA SER A 28 0.85 18.01 0.41
C SER A 28 0.62 16.55 0.05
N VAL A 29 -0.34 16.26 -0.87
CA VAL A 29 -0.63 14.89 -1.32
C VAL A 29 0.55 14.32 -2.11
N ASP A 30 1.14 15.13 -2.99
CA ASP A 30 2.33 14.70 -3.74
C ASP A 30 3.55 14.56 -2.83
N ALA A 31 3.74 15.46 -1.87
CA ALA A 31 4.81 15.41 -0.89
C ALA A 31 4.68 14.17 0.02
N LEU A 32 3.47 13.88 0.52
CA LEU A 32 3.24 12.70 1.36
C LEU A 32 3.44 11.39 0.59
N ARG A 33 3.03 11.33 -0.68
CA ARG A 33 3.32 10.18 -1.55
C ARG A 33 4.82 10.00 -1.77
N GLY A 34 5.56 11.09 -1.91
CA GLY A 34 7.01 11.05 -2.04
C GLY A 34 7.72 10.67 -0.75
N PHE A 35 7.21 11.12 0.39
CA PHE A 35 7.67 10.69 1.71
C PHE A 35 7.49 9.17 1.89
N ASP A 36 6.37 8.63 1.47
CA ASP A 36 6.11 7.20 1.47
C ASP A 36 7.11 6.45 0.56
N MET A 37 7.32 6.94 -0.65
CA MET A 37 8.29 6.38 -1.60
C MET A 37 9.74 6.47 -1.10
N PHE A 38 10.12 7.48 -0.34
CA PHE A 38 11.45 7.64 0.23
C PHE A 38 11.86 6.43 1.08
N TRP A 39 10.95 5.93 1.91
CA TRP A 39 11.18 4.72 2.71
C TRP A 39 11.27 3.46 1.85
N ILE A 40 10.42 3.33 0.83
CA ILE A 40 10.42 2.17 -0.06
C ILE A 40 11.73 2.06 -0.86
N ILE A 41 12.37 3.18 -1.21
CA ILE A 41 13.51 3.19 -2.13
C ILE A 41 14.85 2.91 -1.44
N GLY A 42 14.91 3.04 -0.12
CA GLY A 42 16.13 2.67 0.60
C GLY A 42 16.52 3.59 1.75
N ALA A 43 15.62 4.47 2.22
CA ALA A 43 15.87 5.25 3.43
C ALA A 43 15.99 4.38 4.69
N ASP A 44 15.36 3.22 4.71
CA ASP A 44 15.52 2.17 5.71
C ASP A 44 16.99 1.72 5.83
N SER A 45 17.66 1.51 4.71
CA SER A 45 19.08 1.10 4.66
C SER A 45 20.00 2.09 5.37
N LEU A 46 19.68 3.41 5.31
CA LEU A 46 20.43 4.44 6.01
C LEU A 46 20.29 4.30 7.53
N VAL A 47 19.09 4.01 8.01
CA VAL A 47 18.84 3.82 9.45
C VAL A 47 19.51 2.54 9.96
N TYR A 48 19.46 1.46 9.18
CA TYR A 48 20.19 0.22 9.53
C TYR A 48 21.71 0.41 9.53
N ALA A 49 22.24 1.20 8.60
CA ALA A 49 23.67 1.55 8.61
C ALA A 49 24.03 2.40 9.84
N LEU A 50 23.19 3.37 10.19
CA LEU A 50 23.36 4.19 11.40
C LEU A 50 23.32 3.33 12.69
N HIS A 51 22.38 2.39 12.76
CA HIS A 51 22.28 1.46 13.88
C HIS A 51 23.54 0.60 14.03
N ARG A 52 24.07 0.08 12.91
CA ARG A 52 25.35 -0.68 12.92
C ARG A 52 26.56 0.16 13.37
N LEU A 53 26.57 1.45 13.00
CA LEU A 53 27.63 2.38 13.42
C LEU A 53 27.59 2.72 14.91
N ASN A 54 26.41 2.90 15.45
CA ASN A 54 26.19 3.30 16.84
C ASN A 54 25.01 2.53 17.44
N PRO A 55 25.20 1.26 17.84
CA PRO A 55 24.17 0.50 18.55
C PRO A 55 23.80 1.18 19.86
N SER A 56 22.56 1.65 19.97
CA SER A 56 22.06 2.38 21.13
C SER A 56 20.53 2.24 21.20
N LYS A 57 19.94 2.43 22.38
CA LYS A 57 18.47 2.34 22.53
C LYS A 57 17.68 3.17 21.50
N PRO A 58 18.06 4.43 21.15
CA PRO A 58 17.37 5.16 20.10
C PRO A 58 17.51 4.55 18.71
N THR A 59 18.70 4.09 18.33
CA THR A 59 18.93 3.47 17.01
C THR A 59 18.31 2.07 16.92
N ASP A 60 18.27 1.30 18.02
CA ASP A 60 17.53 0.04 18.13
C ASP A 60 16.04 0.27 17.90
N PHE A 61 15.47 1.29 18.57
CA PHE A 61 14.06 1.64 18.38
C PHE A 61 13.75 2.03 16.93
N LEU A 62 14.60 2.89 16.32
CA LEU A 62 14.39 3.32 14.92
C LEU A 62 14.52 2.14 13.96
N ALA A 63 15.51 1.27 14.13
CA ALA A 63 15.69 0.08 13.30
C ALA A 63 14.47 -0.85 13.42
N ASN A 64 14.00 -1.10 14.64
CA ASN A 64 12.82 -1.93 14.90
C ASN A 64 11.55 -1.32 14.24
N GLN A 65 11.35 0.00 14.28
CA GLN A 65 10.22 0.65 13.63
C GLN A 65 10.25 0.54 12.09
N LEU A 66 11.41 0.26 11.50
CA LEU A 66 11.58 0.04 10.05
C LEU A 66 11.56 -1.44 9.66
N GLU A 67 11.39 -2.34 10.61
CA GLU A 67 11.06 -3.74 10.36
C GLU A 67 9.55 -3.94 10.39
N HIS A 68 9.08 -4.97 9.69
CA HIS A 68 7.69 -5.36 9.79
C HIS A 68 7.45 -6.14 11.08
N ALA A 69 6.30 -5.90 11.73
CA ALA A 69 5.84 -6.79 12.78
C ALA A 69 5.74 -8.22 12.23
N ASP A 70 6.24 -9.19 12.98
CA ASP A 70 6.30 -10.59 12.52
C ASP A 70 4.93 -11.13 12.13
N TRP A 71 3.93 -10.87 12.97
CA TRP A 71 2.55 -11.22 12.71
C TRP A 71 1.57 -10.19 13.28
N GLN A 72 1.33 -10.19 14.59
CA GLN A 72 0.47 -9.24 15.28
C GLN A 72 1.25 -8.01 15.73
N GLY A 73 0.68 -6.83 15.56
CA GLY A 73 1.27 -5.56 15.95
C GLY A 73 1.35 -4.56 14.80
N PHE A 74 2.03 -3.45 15.05
CA PHE A 74 2.13 -2.36 14.10
C PHE A 74 3.42 -1.58 14.32
N HIS A 75 4.32 -1.62 13.36
CA HIS A 75 5.50 -0.77 13.29
C HIS A 75 5.30 0.34 12.24
N PHE A 76 6.13 1.37 12.27
CA PHE A 76 6.06 2.44 11.29
C PHE A 76 6.13 1.92 9.84
N TYR A 77 6.97 0.92 9.58
CA TYR A 77 7.12 0.34 8.24
C TYR A 77 5.86 -0.39 7.75
N ASP A 78 4.98 -0.78 8.68
CA ASP A 78 3.67 -1.37 8.34
C ASP A 78 2.66 -0.33 7.85
N LEU A 79 2.92 0.98 8.08
CA LEU A 79 2.08 2.06 7.58
C LEU A 79 2.32 2.35 6.09
N ILE A 80 3.51 2.08 5.56
CA ILE A 80 3.94 2.53 4.23
C ILE A 80 2.98 2.07 3.13
N PHE A 81 2.69 0.78 3.05
CA PHE A 81 1.81 0.25 2.00
C PHE A 81 0.34 0.72 2.13
N PRO A 82 -0.33 0.65 3.29
CA PRO A 82 -1.70 1.16 3.41
C PRO A 82 -1.79 2.68 3.23
N LEU A 83 -0.77 3.46 3.59
CA LEU A 83 -0.71 4.88 3.29
C LEU A 83 -0.77 5.12 1.77
N PHE A 84 -0.02 4.33 0.99
CA PHE A 84 -0.08 4.43 -0.47
C PHE A 84 -1.49 4.12 -1.00
N VAL A 85 -2.14 3.05 -0.51
CA VAL A 85 -3.53 2.68 -0.88
C VAL A 85 -4.52 3.79 -0.48
N PHE A 86 -4.35 4.38 0.70
CA PHE A 86 -5.13 5.52 1.17
C PHE A 86 -4.97 6.74 0.24
N LEU A 87 -3.73 7.08 -0.15
CA LEU A 87 -3.45 8.20 -1.07
C LEU A 87 -3.98 7.95 -2.49
N VAL A 88 -4.08 6.69 -2.91
CA VAL A 88 -4.80 6.32 -4.14
C VAL A 88 -6.27 6.70 -4.02
N GLY A 89 -6.91 6.45 -2.88
CA GLY A 89 -8.28 6.87 -2.59
C GLY A 89 -8.46 8.40 -2.65
N VAL A 90 -7.57 9.16 -2.02
CA VAL A 90 -7.56 10.63 -2.13
C VAL A 90 -7.50 11.06 -3.62
N SER A 91 -6.62 10.42 -4.39
CA SER A 91 -6.41 10.74 -5.80
C SER A 91 -7.61 10.39 -6.69
N ILE A 92 -8.41 9.36 -6.33
CA ILE A 92 -9.66 9.00 -7.00
C ILE A 92 -10.59 10.21 -7.03
N VAL A 93 -10.80 10.87 -5.89
CA VAL A 93 -11.73 12.02 -5.80
C VAL A 93 -11.32 13.12 -6.76
N PHE A 94 -10.07 13.60 -6.70
CA PHE A 94 -9.60 14.69 -7.56
C PHE A 94 -9.60 14.34 -9.04
N SER A 95 -9.28 13.08 -9.36
CA SER A 95 -9.16 12.61 -10.74
C SER A 95 -10.51 12.32 -11.39
N LEU A 96 -11.39 11.57 -10.69
CA LEU A 96 -12.65 11.12 -11.25
C LEU A 96 -13.72 12.22 -11.23
N THR A 97 -13.78 13.07 -10.18
CA THR A 97 -14.68 14.22 -10.17
C THR A 97 -14.45 15.07 -11.41
N LYS A 98 -13.19 15.45 -11.68
CA LYS A 98 -12.84 16.22 -12.87
C LYS A 98 -13.19 15.50 -14.18
N THR A 99 -13.05 14.16 -14.22
CA THR A 99 -13.40 13.39 -15.41
C THR A 99 -14.92 13.35 -15.62
N ILE A 100 -15.69 13.16 -14.55
CA ILE A 100 -17.15 13.13 -14.57
C ILE A 100 -17.71 14.50 -15.04
N GLU A 101 -17.17 15.60 -14.49
CA GLU A 101 -17.58 16.96 -14.86
C GLU A 101 -17.27 17.29 -16.33
N ARG A 102 -16.12 16.83 -16.85
CA ARG A 102 -15.65 17.14 -18.20
C ARG A 102 -16.24 16.23 -19.29
N ALA A 103 -16.33 14.93 -19.02
CA ALA A 103 -16.58 13.90 -20.04
C ALA A 103 -17.67 12.89 -19.64
N GLY A 104 -18.26 13.06 -18.45
CA GLY A 104 -19.34 12.22 -17.97
C GLY A 104 -18.88 10.95 -17.25
N LYS A 105 -19.88 10.28 -16.65
CA LYS A 105 -19.68 9.09 -15.81
C LYS A 105 -19.12 7.88 -16.58
N SER A 106 -19.55 7.68 -17.83
CA SER A 106 -19.08 6.57 -18.67
C SER A 106 -17.57 6.63 -18.89
N ASP A 107 -17.01 7.80 -19.15
CA ASP A 107 -15.58 7.99 -19.38
C ASP A 107 -14.78 7.84 -18.08
N ALA A 108 -15.36 8.21 -16.94
CA ALA A 108 -14.76 7.92 -15.64
C ALA A 108 -14.66 6.40 -15.39
N ILE A 109 -15.71 5.63 -15.68
CA ILE A 109 -15.72 4.17 -15.56
C ILE A 109 -14.69 3.54 -16.49
N LYS A 110 -14.64 3.92 -17.77
CA LYS A 110 -13.63 3.44 -18.74
C LYS A 110 -12.21 3.72 -18.24
N ARG A 111 -11.99 4.90 -17.66
CA ARG A 111 -10.70 5.28 -17.08
C ARG A 111 -10.34 4.39 -15.89
N VAL A 112 -11.30 4.09 -14.99
CA VAL A 112 -11.08 3.19 -13.84
C VAL A 112 -10.70 1.81 -14.33
N ILE A 113 -11.45 1.24 -15.29
CA ILE A 113 -11.17 -0.09 -15.84
C ILE A 113 -9.79 -0.12 -16.50
N ARG A 114 -9.52 0.79 -17.43
CA ARG A 114 -8.23 0.83 -18.14
C ARG A 114 -7.05 0.95 -17.18
N ARG A 115 -7.11 1.87 -16.22
CA ARG A 115 -6.04 2.09 -15.25
C ARG A 115 -5.87 0.91 -14.30
N GLY A 116 -6.96 0.32 -13.82
CA GLY A 116 -6.94 -0.87 -12.98
C GLY A 116 -6.27 -2.05 -13.69
N LEU A 117 -6.67 -2.33 -14.93
CA LEU A 117 -6.07 -3.39 -15.75
C LEU A 117 -4.58 -3.14 -16.04
N LEU A 118 -4.21 -1.91 -16.42
CA LEU A 118 -2.81 -1.57 -16.69
C LEU A 118 -1.95 -1.74 -15.43
N LEU A 119 -2.41 -1.25 -14.27
CA LEU A 119 -1.69 -1.42 -13.01
C LEU A 119 -1.56 -2.90 -12.63
N PHE A 120 -2.59 -3.71 -12.88
CA PHE A 120 -2.58 -5.14 -12.59
C PHE A 120 -1.54 -5.87 -13.45
N VAL A 121 -1.52 -5.61 -14.76
CA VAL A 121 -0.53 -6.17 -15.69
C VAL A 121 0.89 -5.74 -15.31
N ILE A 122 1.09 -4.45 -14.99
CA ILE A 122 2.38 -3.93 -14.51
C ILE A 122 2.80 -4.63 -13.22
N GLY A 123 1.84 -4.93 -12.32
CA GLY A 123 2.10 -5.67 -11.09
C GLY A 123 2.62 -7.10 -11.35
N ILE A 124 2.07 -7.79 -12.34
CA ILE A 124 2.57 -9.10 -12.79
C ILE A 124 4.00 -8.96 -13.32
N LEU A 125 4.24 -7.99 -14.20
CA LEU A 125 5.57 -7.74 -14.77
C LEU A 125 6.60 -7.38 -13.68
N TYR A 126 6.20 -6.59 -12.70
CA TYR A 126 7.03 -6.24 -11.54
C TYR A 126 7.45 -7.46 -10.70
N SER A 127 6.59 -8.47 -10.60
CA SER A 127 6.84 -9.71 -9.85
C SER A 127 7.60 -10.79 -10.64
N GLY A 128 8.26 -10.42 -11.75
CA GLY A 128 9.01 -11.32 -12.62
C GLY A 128 8.29 -11.65 -13.93
N GLY A 129 7.01 -11.29 -14.05
CA GLY A 129 6.25 -11.37 -15.29
C GLY A 129 6.23 -12.75 -15.93
N PHE A 130 6.18 -12.76 -17.24
CA PHE A 130 6.11 -13.94 -18.06
C PHE A 130 7.46 -14.67 -18.27
N SER A 131 8.56 -14.17 -17.68
CA SER A 131 9.82 -14.91 -17.61
C SER A 131 9.76 -16.08 -16.64
N ASN A 132 8.80 -16.08 -15.71
CA ASN A 132 8.52 -17.20 -14.83
C ASN A 132 7.52 -18.14 -15.48
N HIS A 133 7.86 -19.44 -15.52
CA HIS A 133 6.92 -20.45 -15.95
C HIS A 133 5.75 -20.54 -14.97
N TRP A 134 4.55 -20.78 -15.50
CA TRP A 134 3.43 -21.23 -14.69
C TRP A 134 3.75 -22.60 -14.07
N PRO A 135 3.66 -22.81 -12.78
CA PRO A 135 2.96 -22.11 -11.71
C PRO A 135 3.84 -21.15 -10.86
N ASN A 136 5.02 -20.76 -11.30
CA ASN A 136 5.94 -19.90 -10.54
C ASN A 136 5.63 -18.41 -10.67
N MET A 137 4.66 -18.05 -11.49
CA MET A 137 4.21 -16.68 -11.66
C MET A 137 3.46 -16.21 -10.41
N ARG A 138 3.88 -15.09 -9.82
CA ARG A 138 3.15 -14.46 -8.71
C ARG A 138 2.08 -13.52 -9.27
N LEU A 139 0.81 -13.84 -9.03
CA LEU A 139 -0.34 -13.08 -9.55
C LEU A 139 -0.79 -11.98 -8.59
N MET A 140 -0.58 -12.17 -7.29
CA MET A 140 -0.97 -11.22 -6.26
C MET A 140 0.28 -10.63 -5.63
N GLY A 141 0.46 -9.33 -5.79
CA GLY A 141 1.56 -8.56 -5.21
C GLY A 141 1.08 -7.16 -4.86
N VAL A 142 1.97 -6.33 -4.34
CA VAL A 142 1.66 -4.98 -3.88
C VAL A 142 0.94 -4.14 -4.95
N LEU A 143 1.47 -4.09 -6.19
CA LEU A 143 0.84 -3.33 -7.28
C LEU A 143 -0.51 -3.92 -7.71
N ASN A 144 -0.65 -5.24 -7.68
CA ASN A 144 -1.91 -5.93 -8.00
C ASN A 144 -2.98 -5.59 -6.96
N ARG A 145 -2.63 -5.56 -5.67
CA ARG A 145 -3.54 -5.11 -4.60
C ARG A 145 -3.93 -3.64 -4.77
N ILE A 146 -2.98 -2.75 -5.07
CA ILE A 146 -3.28 -1.34 -5.38
C ILE A 146 -4.23 -1.25 -6.57
N ALA A 147 -4.01 -2.03 -7.62
CA ALA A 147 -4.85 -2.06 -8.81
C ALA A 147 -6.29 -2.47 -8.48
N LEU A 148 -6.46 -3.55 -7.71
CA LEU A 148 -7.78 -4.04 -7.28
C LEU A 148 -8.47 -3.05 -6.33
N ALA A 149 -7.76 -2.52 -5.34
CA ALA A 149 -8.31 -1.51 -4.42
C ALA A 149 -8.76 -0.25 -5.19
N TYR A 150 -7.93 0.25 -6.13
CA TYR A 150 -8.29 1.36 -7.01
C TYR A 150 -9.50 1.04 -7.89
N PHE A 151 -9.52 -0.14 -8.51
CA PHE A 151 -10.59 -0.55 -9.42
C PHE A 151 -11.94 -0.60 -8.72
N PHE A 152 -12.03 -1.33 -7.60
CA PHE A 152 -13.29 -1.45 -6.88
C PHE A 152 -13.70 -0.13 -6.21
N ALA A 153 -12.79 0.56 -5.51
CA ALA A 153 -13.11 1.85 -4.90
C ALA A 153 -13.49 2.91 -5.96
N GLY A 154 -12.83 2.90 -7.12
CA GLY A 154 -13.16 3.79 -8.23
C GLY A 154 -14.55 3.52 -8.85
N LEU A 155 -14.93 2.26 -9.00
CA LEU A 155 -16.27 1.88 -9.43
C LEU A 155 -17.31 2.29 -8.38
N LEU A 156 -17.09 1.98 -7.11
CA LEU A 156 -17.97 2.40 -6.02
C LEU A 156 -18.15 3.92 -6.00
N PHE A 157 -17.07 4.68 -6.16
CA PHE A 157 -17.11 6.14 -6.28
C PHE A 157 -18.01 6.61 -7.45
N CYS A 158 -17.94 5.93 -8.59
CA CYS A 158 -18.76 6.28 -9.74
C CYS A 158 -20.25 5.96 -9.57
N PHE A 159 -20.59 4.91 -8.80
CA PHE A 159 -21.97 4.44 -8.70
C PHE A 159 -22.71 4.96 -7.47
N PHE A 160 -22.04 5.24 -6.37
CA PHE A 160 -22.66 5.52 -5.08
C PHE A 160 -22.38 6.94 -4.59
N LYS A 161 -23.37 7.51 -3.88
CA LYS A 161 -23.22 8.80 -3.19
C LYS A 161 -22.29 8.69 -1.98
N PRO A 162 -21.65 9.77 -1.51
CA PRO A 162 -20.72 9.74 -0.38
C PRO A 162 -21.29 9.05 0.88
N ARG A 163 -22.55 9.29 1.23
CA ARG A 163 -23.20 8.63 2.38
C ARG A 163 -23.29 7.11 2.24
N ALA A 164 -23.61 6.63 1.05
CA ALA A 164 -23.65 5.19 0.77
C ALA A 164 -22.25 4.56 0.81
N LEU A 165 -21.21 5.28 0.35
CA LEU A 165 -19.83 4.80 0.45
C LEU A 165 -19.38 4.59 1.89
N VAL A 166 -19.84 5.42 2.84
CA VAL A 166 -19.57 5.19 4.28
C VAL A 166 -20.20 3.87 4.74
N GLY A 167 -21.47 3.63 4.41
CA GLY A 167 -22.13 2.36 4.74
C GLY A 167 -21.44 1.14 4.11
N ILE A 168 -21.01 1.27 2.85
CA ILE A 168 -20.26 0.21 2.14
C ILE A 168 -18.90 -0.03 2.82
N CYS A 169 -18.16 1.01 3.19
CA CYS A 169 -16.89 0.88 3.89
C CYS A 169 -17.04 0.12 5.21
N ILE A 170 -18.01 0.51 6.02
CA ILE A 170 -18.34 -0.18 7.29
C ILE A 170 -18.76 -1.62 6.99
N GLY A 171 -19.61 -1.84 6.01
CA GLY A 171 -20.06 -3.17 5.59
C GLY A 171 -18.91 -4.08 5.17
N LEU A 172 -17.93 -3.58 4.41
CA LEU A 172 -16.72 -4.33 4.01
C LEU A 172 -15.89 -4.75 5.24
N LEU A 173 -15.69 -3.84 6.21
CA LEU A 173 -14.93 -4.15 7.42
C LEU A 173 -15.64 -5.18 8.32
N ILE A 174 -16.95 -5.02 8.51
CA ILE A 174 -17.74 -5.96 9.32
C ILE A 174 -17.84 -7.32 8.62
N THR A 175 -18.08 -7.34 7.31
CA THR A 175 -18.18 -8.59 6.55
C THR A 175 -16.86 -9.35 6.59
N TYR A 176 -15.73 -8.67 6.41
CA TYR A 176 -14.43 -9.31 6.50
C TYR A 176 -14.16 -9.90 7.89
N TRP A 177 -14.41 -9.13 8.96
CA TRP A 177 -14.31 -9.61 10.31
C TRP A 177 -15.22 -10.82 10.56
N ALA A 178 -16.48 -10.77 10.10
CA ALA A 178 -17.42 -11.87 10.25
C ALA A 178 -16.97 -13.14 9.50
N LEU A 179 -16.50 -13.01 8.26
CA LEU A 179 -15.96 -14.13 7.50
C LEU A 179 -14.79 -14.78 8.23
N MET A 180 -13.82 -13.99 8.70
CA MET A 180 -12.64 -14.48 9.40
C MET A 180 -12.97 -15.12 10.76
N THR A 181 -14.03 -14.67 11.42
CA THR A 181 -14.40 -15.14 12.77
C THR A 181 -15.32 -16.36 12.73
N PHE A 182 -16.30 -16.39 11.83
CA PHE A 182 -17.40 -17.38 11.91
C PHE A 182 -17.27 -18.52 10.89
N ILE A 183 -16.53 -18.33 9.80
CA ILE A 183 -16.34 -19.42 8.82
C ILE A 183 -15.35 -20.44 9.38
N PRO A 184 -15.72 -21.74 9.44
CA PRO A 184 -14.81 -22.77 9.92
C PRO A 184 -13.69 -23.04 8.92
N ILE A 185 -12.50 -23.28 9.42
CA ILE A 185 -11.31 -23.72 8.68
C ILE A 185 -10.87 -25.09 9.18
N ARG A 186 -10.11 -25.84 8.39
CA ARG A 186 -9.50 -27.10 8.82
C ARG A 186 -8.51 -26.85 9.96
N ASP A 187 -8.49 -27.74 10.94
CA ASP A 187 -7.63 -27.64 12.12
C ASP A 187 -6.17 -28.01 11.79
N ILE A 188 -5.58 -27.23 10.88
CA ILE A 188 -4.20 -27.40 10.43
C ILE A 188 -3.54 -26.04 10.21
N GLN A 189 -2.39 -25.82 10.82
CA GLN A 189 -1.62 -24.61 10.63
C GLN A 189 -0.64 -24.77 9.46
N LEU A 190 -0.76 -23.91 8.45
CA LEU A 190 0.04 -23.90 7.23
C LEU A 190 1.36 -23.14 7.45
N THR A 191 2.25 -23.76 8.23
CA THR A 191 3.63 -23.31 8.44
C THR A 191 4.58 -24.45 8.10
N ARG A 192 5.79 -24.11 7.65
CA ARG A 192 6.81 -25.13 7.27
C ARG A 192 7.06 -26.11 8.42
N SER A 193 7.26 -25.61 9.62
CA SER A 193 7.53 -26.44 10.81
C SER A 193 6.36 -27.37 11.15
N ASN A 194 5.12 -26.89 11.06
CA ASN A 194 3.96 -27.74 11.37
C ASN A 194 3.71 -28.79 10.29
N ILE A 195 3.84 -28.42 9.00
CA ILE A 195 3.69 -29.38 7.90
C ILE A 195 4.81 -30.43 7.95
N ALA A 196 6.06 -30.05 8.23
CA ALA A 196 7.14 -31.02 8.42
C ALA A 196 6.84 -32.03 9.53
N ARG A 197 6.41 -31.53 10.69
CA ARG A 197 6.04 -32.38 11.84
C ARG A 197 4.89 -33.33 11.51
N LEU A 198 3.84 -32.83 10.84
CA LEU A 198 2.69 -33.66 10.46
C LEU A 198 3.05 -34.70 9.40
N ALA A 199 3.94 -34.36 8.46
CA ALA A 199 4.45 -35.27 7.45
C ALA A 199 5.26 -36.41 8.08
N GLU A 200 6.13 -36.08 9.05
CA GLU A 200 6.88 -37.08 9.81
C GLU A 200 5.96 -38.05 10.56
N GLN A 201 4.92 -37.53 11.23
CA GLN A 201 3.91 -38.35 11.92
C GLN A 201 3.11 -39.24 10.96
N ALA A 202 2.92 -38.79 9.71
CA ALA A 202 2.24 -39.56 8.67
C ALA A 202 3.16 -40.52 7.91
N GLY A 203 4.46 -40.59 8.21
CA GLY A 203 5.44 -41.41 7.54
C GLY A 203 5.88 -40.92 6.16
N ASP A 204 5.58 -39.64 5.82
CA ASP A 204 6.00 -38.99 4.59
C ASP A 204 7.35 -38.28 4.81
N ALA A 205 8.43 -39.07 4.77
CA ALA A 205 9.78 -38.59 5.02
C ALA A 205 10.25 -37.55 3.98
N GLU A 206 9.81 -37.64 2.73
CA GLU A 206 10.18 -36.70 1.67
C GLU A 206 9.62 -35.31 1.95
N THR A 207 8.32 -35.22 2.23
CA THR A 207 7.65 -33.97 2.59
C THR A 207 8.22 -33.38 3.89
N ALA A 208 8.48 -34.22 4.90
CA ALA A 208 9.06 -33.80 6.17
C ALA A 208 10.46 -33.19 5.97
N ALA A 209 11.35 -33.89 5.27
CA ALA A 209 12.71 -33.42 5.00
C ALA A 209 12.72 -32.10 4.21
N TYR A 210 11.88 -31.99 3.18
CA TYR A 210 11.78 -30.78 2.37
C TYR A 210 11.39 -29.53 3.18
N PHE A 211 10.41 -29.64 4.08
CA PHE A 211 9.98 -28.49 4.88
C PHE A 211 10.86 -28.24 6.12
N THR A 212 11.66 -29.20 6.55
CA THR A 212 12.68 -29.04 7.60
C THR A 212 13.91 -28.33 7.06
N ASP A 213 14.30 -28.59 5.82
CA ASP A 213 15.46 -27.95 5.19
C ASP A 213 15.22 -26.49 4.90
N ARG A 214 15.94 -25.61 5.61
CA ARG A 214 15.86 -24.14 5.42
C ARG A 214 16.48 -23.68 4.11
N SER A 215 17.36 -24.46 3.49
CA SER A 215 17.96 -24.12 2.18
C SER A 215 16.92 -24.17 1.04
N SER A 216 15.86 -24.96 1.19
CA SER A 216 14.72 -25.05 0.27
C SER A 216 13.70 -23.94 0.45
N SER A 217 14.08 -22.81 1.08
CA SER A 217 13.17 -21.73 1.47
C SER A 217 12.58 -20.91 0.31
N ASN A 218 13.01 -21.12 -0.94
CA ASN A 218 12.49 -20.38 -2.08
C ASN A 218 11.04 -20.79 -2.39
N PRO A 219 10.04 -19.90 -2.18
CA PRO A 219 8.64 -20.23 -2.43
C PRO A 219 8.31 -20.64 -3.88
N SER A 220 9.18 -20.31 -4.85
CA SER A 220 8.99 -20.71 -6.25
C SER A 220 9.26 -22.19 -6.49
N THR A 221 10.10 -22.83 -5.68
CA THR A 221 10.43 -24.25 -5.83
C THR A 221 9.43 -25.17 -5.13
N VAL A 222 8.77 -24.69 -4.07
CA VAL A 222 7.84 -25.47 -3.25
C VAL A 222 6.67 -26.01 -4.06
N LYS A 223 6.04 -25.18 -4.89
CA LYS A 223 4.82 -25.53 -5.62
C LYS A 223 5.05 -26.55 -6.75
N ASN A 224 6.30 -26.69 -7.19
CA ASN A 224 6.73 -27.68 -8.19
C ASN A 224 7.35 -28.93 -7.57
N SER A 225 7.46 -28.99 -6.25
CA SER A 225 8.05 -30.11 -5.55
C SER A 225 6.97 -31.15 -5.16
N PRO A 226 7.32 -32.44 -5.02
CA PRO A 226 6.44 -33.45 -4.43
C PRO A 226 5.91 -33.06 -3.04
N ALA A 227 6.70 -32.29 -2.27
CA ALA A 227 6.32 -31.79 -0.95
C ALA A 227 5.05 -30.91 -0.97
N TRP A 228 4.75 -30.22 -2.09
CA TRP A 228 3.48 -29.49 -2.21
C TRP A 228 2.27 -30.46 -2.21
N ALA A 229 2.37 -31.57 -2.92
CA ALA A 229 1.33 -32.60 -2.94
C ALA A 229 1.19 -33.26 -1.55
N GLY A 230 2.31 -33.49 -0.85
CA GLY A 230 2.33 -33.96 0.54
C GLY A 230 1.58 -32.99 1.48
N ALA A 231 1.89 -31.68 1.41
CA ALA A 231 1.18 -30.66 2.19
C ALA A 231 -0.33 -30.62 1.87
N GLN A 232 -0.71 -30.76 0.57
CA GLN A 232 -2.12 -30.82 0.18
C GLN A 232 -2.80 -32.09 0.73
N LYS A 233 -2.13 -33.24 0.67
CA LYS A 233 -2.66 -34.49 1.25
C LYS A 233 -2.94 -34.34 2.74
N LEU A 234 -2.00 -33.80 3.51
CA LEU A 234 -2.17 -33.53 4.94
C LEU A 234 -3.34 -32.55 5.20
N PHE A 235 -3.41 -31.49 4.42
CA PHE A 235 -4.49 -30.50 4.55
C PHE A 235 -5.86 -31.12 4.32
N TYR A 236 -6.04 -31.91 3.25
CA TYR A 236 -7.34 -32.51 2.94
C TYR A 236 -7.66 -33.72 3.82
N ALA A 237 -6.67 -34.38 4.39
CA ALA A 237 -6.86 -35.45 5.37
C ALA A 237 -7.34 -34.91 6.74
N THR A 238 -7.11 -33.63 7.03
CA THR A 238 -7.60 -33.02 8.28
C THR A 238 -9.11 -32.85 8.22
N THR A 239 -9.86 -33.57 9.06
CA THR A 239 -11.33 -33.57 9.11
C THR A 239 -11.89 -32.65 10.19
N ASN A 240 -11.10 -32.29 11.20
CA ASN A 240 -11.50 -31.38 12.25
C ASN A 240 -11.54 -29.94 11.73
N TYR A 241 -12.44 -29.13 12.32
CA TYR A 241 -12.63 -27.73 11.97
C TYR A 241 -12.63 -26.84 13.21
N VAL A 242 -12.06 -25.65 13.05
CA VAL A 242 -11.99 -24.60 14.08
C VAL A 242 -12.47 -23.28 13.52
N ARG A 243 -12.79 -22.31 14.40
CA ARG A 243 -13.25 -20.97 14.03
C ARG A 243 -12.48 -19.91 14.80
N GLY A 244 -12.48 -18.67 14.29
CA GLY A 244 -11.93 -17.52 14.99
C GLY A 244 -10.43 -17.62 15.26
N LYS A 245 -9.69 -18.26 14.36
CA LYS A 245 -8.23 -18.32 14.40
C LYS A 245 -7.65 -17.26 13.49
N PHE A 246 -6.63 -16.56 13.97
CA PHE A 246 -6.00 -15.43 13.26
C PHE A 246 -4.48 -15.56 13.22
N ASP A 247 -3.91 -16.70 13.64
CA ASP A 247 -2.48 -16.93 13.64
C ASP A 247 -1.94 -17.17 12.23
N LYS A 248 -0.64 -17.06 12.06
CA LYS A 248 0.05 -17.25 10.78
C LYS A 248 -0.18 -18.66 10.23
N GLY A 249 -0.71 -18.74 9.02
CA GLY A 249 -1.06 -20.00 8.38
C GLY A 249 -2.27 -20.72 9.02
N TYR A 250 -2.95 -20.10 9.96
CA TYR A 250 -4.06 -20.69 10.72
C TYR A 250 -5.23 -19.72 10.78
N ASN A 251 -5.71 -19.31 9.63
CA ASN A 251 -6.83 -18.40 9.44
C ASN A 251 -7.48 -18.61 8.08
N LEU A 252 -8.69 -18.08 7.90
CA LEU A 252 -9.47 -18.27 6.67
C LEU A 252 -8.77 -17.73 5.43
N SER A 253 -8.12 -16.55 5.52
CA SER A 253 -7.45 -15.93 4.37
C SER A 253 -6.33 -16.81 3.85
N ASP A 254 -5.46 -17.29 4.74
CA ASP A 254 -4.30 -18.13 4.40
C ASP A 254 -4.75 -19.51 3.86
N HIS A 255 -5.83 -20.08 4.42
CA HIS A 255 -6.40 -21.34 3.94
C HIS A 255 -7.01 -21.20 2.54
N LEU A 256 -7.73 -20.11 2.25
CA LEU A 256 -8.26 -19.84 0.91
C LEU A 256 -7.15 -19.63 -0.11
N ASP A 257 -6.10 -18.92 0.26
CA ASP A 257 -4.93 -18.74 -0.61
C ASP A 257 -4.22 -20.06 -0.88
N PHE A 258 -4.08 -20.93 0.12
CA PHE A 258 -3.51 -22.26 -0.06
C PHE A 258 -4.30 -23.08 -1.08
N GLN A 259 -5.61 -23.07 -0.97
CA GLN A 259 -6.50 -23.89 -1.80
C GLN A 259 -6.67 -23.31 -3.21
N TYR A 260 -6.92 -22.00 -3.33
CA TYR A 260 -7.46 -21.40 -4.54
C TYR A 260 -6.54 -20.39 -5.23
N LEU A 261 -5.55 -19.78 -4.53
CA LEU A 261 -4.66 -18.83 -5.17
C LEU A 261 -3.67 -19.58 -6.08
N PRO A 262 -3.74 -19.42 -7.40
CA PRO A 262 -2.78 -20.03 -8.31
C PRO A 262 -1.43 -19.31 -8.27
N GLY A 263 -0.41 -19.96 -8.82
CA GLY A 263 0.91 -19.41 -8.93
C GLY A 263 1.70 -19.39 -7.61
N LYS A 264 2.84 -18.71 -7.64
CA LYS A 264 3.74 -18.53 -6.48
C LYS A 264 3.09 -17.68 -5.41
N LYS A 265 3.30 -18.02 -4.15
CA LYS A 265 2.91 -17.27 -2.96
C LYS A 265 4.14 -16.78 -2.21
N TRP A 266 4.06 -15.63 -1.55
CA TRP A 266 5.21 -15.05 -0.85
C TRP A 266 5.62 -15.85 0.39
N ASP A 267 4.65 -16.23 1.23
CA ASP A 267 4.89 -16.96 2.48
C ASP A 267 4.74 -18.49 2.32
N THR A 268 5.19 -19.07 1.21
CA THR A 268 5.12 -20.50 0.88
C THR A 268 3.70 -21.00 0.61
N PHE A 269 2.82 -20.96 1.59
CA PHE A 269 1.45 -21.50 1.52
C PHE A 269 0.39 -20.45 1.21
N PHE A 270 0.63 -19.17 1.52
CA PHE A 270 -0.29 -18.06 1.36
C PHE A 270 0.45 -16.78 0.91
N ASP A 271 -0.30 -15.76 0.51
CA ASP A 271 0.27 -14.48 0.08
C ASP A 271 -0.27 -13.34 0.95
N PRO A 272 0.58 -12.43 1.48
CA PRO A 272 0.11 -11.25 2.21
C PRO A 272 -0.85 -10.38 1.41
N GLU A 273 -0.75 -10.41 0.09
CA GLU A 273 -1.65 -9.75 -0.85
C GLU A 273 -2.75 -10.67 -1.41
N GLY A 274 -3.15 -11.71 -0.65
CA GLY A 274 -4.10 -12.74 -1.06
C GLY A 274 -5.52 -12.25 -1.42
N TYR A 275 -6.37 -13.20 -1.82
CA TYR A 275 -7.69 -12.87 -2.34
C TYR A 275 -8.60 -12.21 -1.30
N LEU A 276 -8.79 -12.87 -0.17
CA LEU A 276 -9.78 -12.43 0.82
C LEU A 276 -9.38 -11.10 1.46
N SER A 277 -8.10 -10.92 1.74
CA SER A 277 -7.54 -9.68 2.31
C SER A 277 -7.60 -8.46 1.37
N THR A 278 -8.00 -8.66 0.12
CA THR A 278 -8.31 -7.56 -0.81
C THR A 278 -9.59 -6.80 -0.42
N ILE A 279 -10.56 -7.47 0.22
CA ILE A 279 -11.80 -6.82 0.68
C ILE A 279 -11.53 -5.63 1.62
N PRO A 280 -10.79 -5.81 2.73
CA PRO A 280 -10.47 -4.68 3.61
C PRO A 280 -9.48 -3.68 2.99
N ALA A 281 -8.68 -4.06 2.00
CA ALA A 281 -7.84 -3.11 1.26
C ALA A 281 -8.68 -2.11 0.44
N ILE A 282 -9.84 -2.53 -0.08
CA ILE A 282 -10.83 -1.61 -0.70
C ILE A 282 -11.33 -0.59 0.33
N ALA A 283 -11.61 -1.02 1.56
CA ALA A 283 -12.01 -0.11 2.64
C ALA A 283 -10.90 0.90 2.98
N THR A 284 -9.62 0.49 3.00
CA THR A 284 -8.48 1.42 3.16
C THR A 284 -8.49 2.50 2.07
N CYS A 285 -8.75 2.12 0.82
CA CYS A 285 -8.87 3.06 -0.30
C CYS A 285 -10.08 4.00 -0.11
N LEU A 286 -11.22 3.50 0.37
CA LEU A 286 -12.40 4.31 0.66
C LEU A 286 -12.17 5.31 1.80
N LEU A 287 -11.40 4.97 2.83
CA LEU A 287 -10.97 5.95 3.84
C LEU A 287 -10.20 7.11 3.21
N GLY A 288 -9.35 6.83 2.24
CA GLY A 288 -8.70 7.85 1.42
C GLY A 288 -9.68 8.67 0.57
N VAL A 289 -10.73 8.06 0.02
CA VAL A 289 -11.80 8.77 -0.71
C VAL A 289 -12.50 9.76 0.23
N PHE A 290 -12.78 9.40 1.48
CA PHE A 290 -13.41 10.32 2.45
C PHE A 290 -12.51 11.51 2.78
N ALA A 291 -11.21 11.26 2.98
CA ALA A 291 -10.23 12.33 3.14
C ALA A 291 -10.16 13.24 1.88
N GLY A 292 -10.23 12.65 0.70
CA GLY A 292 -10.30 13.37 -0.57
C GLY A 292 -11.51 14.28 -0.70
N PHE A 293 -12.71 13.82 -0.32
CA PHE A 293 -13.93 14.66 -0.28
C PHE A 293 -13.74 15.84 0.68
N LEU A 294 -13.18 15.63 1.85
CA LEU A 294 -12.92 16.70 2.82
C LEU A 294 -11.94 17.73 2.25
N LEU A 295 -10.85 17.28 1.63
CA LEU A 295 -9.86 18.17 1.02
C LEU A 295 -10.43 18.95 -0.17
N GLN A 296 -11.31 18.33 -0.98
CA GLN A 296 -11.94 18.98 -2.13
C GLN A 296 -13.02 19.98 -1.74
N SER A 297 -13.60 19.89 -0.54
CA SER A 297 -14.66 20.79 -0.06
C SER A 297 -14.22 22.24 -0.08
N GLN A 298 -15.01 23.11 -0.71
CA GLN A 298 -14.78 24.57 -0.74
C GLN A 298 -15.39 25.28 0.47
N VAL A 299 -16.36 24.67 1.12
CA VAL A 299 -17.08 25.26 2.27
C VAL A 299 -16.22 25.20 3.54
N THR A 300 -15.32 24.24 3.63
CA THR A 300 -14.49 24.00 4.82
C THR A 300 -13.14 24.73 4.66
N GLY A 301 -12.82 25.65 5.57
CA GLY A 301 -11.53 26.33 5.60
C GLY A 301 -10.35 25.41 5.88
N GLY A 302 -9.13 25.79 5.50
CA GLY A 302 -7.93 24.97 5.59
C GLY A 302 -7.66 24.41 6.99
N SER A 303 -7.65 25.26 8.02
CA SER A 303 -7.43 24.84 9.42
C SER A 303 -8.50 23.86 9.92
N LYS A 304 -9.75 24.04 9.52
CA LYS A 304 -10.83 23.13 9.88
C LYS A 304 -10.68 21.76 9.19
N LYS A 305 -10.17 21.72 7.95
CA LYS A 305 -9.84 20.46 7.27
C LYS A 305 -8.74 19.71 8.01
N VAL A 306 -7.69 20.41 8.47
CA VAL A 306 -6.62 19.83 9.29
C VAL A 306 -7.19 19.22 10.55
N LEU A 307 -7.98 20.00 11.31
CA LEU A 307 -8.60 19.53 12.55
C LEU A 307 -9.43 18.26 12.31
N LEU A 308 -10.27 18.25 11.28
CA LEU A 308 -11.11 17.08 10.96
C LEU A 308 -10.28 15.87 10.53
N LEU A 309 -9.25 16.04 9.69
CA LEU A 309 -8.36 14.93 9.29
C LEU A 309 -7.68 14.30 10.51
N ILE A 310 -7.12 15.14 11.38
CA ILE A 310 -6.41 14.64 12.58
C ILE A 310 -7.39 14.02 13.57
N SER A 311 -8.54 14.65 13.86
CA SER A 311 -9.52 14.14 14.82
C SER A 311 -10.13 12.80 14.36
N PHE A 312 -10.57 12.71 13.10
CA PHE A 312 -11.07 11.44 12.54
C PHE A 312 -9.96 10.39 12.44
N GLY A 313 -8.71 10.80 12.15
CA GLY A 313 -7.55 9.93 12.16
C GLY A 313 -7.29 9.33 13.53
N ILE A 314 -7.29 10.15 14.59
CA ILE A 314 -7.12 9.70 15.98
C ILE A 314 -8.28 8.75 16.37
N ALA A 315 -9.52 9.13 16.07
CA ALA A 315 -10.69 8.31 16.38
C ALA A 315 -10.65 6.95 15.67
N ALA A 316 -10.28 6.92 14.39
CA ALA A 316 -10.13 5.68 13.63
C ALA A 316 -9.00 4.79 14.19
N ALA A 317 -7.85 5.35 14.50
CA ALA A 317 -6.73 4.62 15.10
C ALA A 317 -7.12 4.05 16.48
N ALA A 318 -7.75 4.87 17.34
CA ALA A 318 -8.23 4.42 18.65
C ALA A 318 -9.25 3.29 18.53
N LEU A 319 -10.21 3.40 17.59
CA LEU A 319 -11.20 2.34 17.35
C LEU A 319 -10.52 1.07 16.81
N GLY A 320 -9.52 1.19 15.94
CA GLY A 320 -8.75 0.05 15.44
C GLY A 320 -7.99 -0.67 16.55
N TRP A 321 -7.33 0.07 17.45
CA TRP A 321 -6.66 -0.49 18.61
C TRP A 321 -7.64 -1.09 19.64
N LEU A 322 -8.82 -0.50 19.79
CA LEU A 322 -9.86 -1.09 20.61
C LEU A 322 -10.39 -2.41 20.01
N TRP A 323 -10.58 -2.45 18.70
CA TRP A 323 -11.01 -3.68 18.01
C TRP A 323 -9.95 -4.79 18.01
N ASN A 324 -8.67 -4.45 18.23
CA ASN A 324 -7.56 -5.41 18.35
C ASN A 324 -7.80 -6.49 19.42
N TYR A 325 -8.60 -6.21 20.45
CA TYR A 325 -8.94 -7.21 21.46
C TYR A 325 -9.77 -8.38 20.92
N GLN A 326 -10.53 -8.18 19.86
CA GLN A 326 -11.36 -9.23 19.23
C GLN A 326 -10.81 -9.67 17.88
N PHE A 327 -10.22 -8.77 17.12
CA PHE A 327 -9.67 -8.99 15.80
C PHE A 327 -8.30 -8.35 15.74
N PRO A 328 -7.22 -9.14 15.92
CA PRO A 328 -5.88 -8.60 16.11
C PRO A 328 -5.42 -7.74 14.93
N VAL A 329 -4.60 -6.73 15.21
CA VAL A 329 -4.00 -5.89 14.18
C VAL A 329 -2.91 -6.70 13.49
N VAL A 330 -3.21 -7.19 12.28
CA VAL A 330 -2.29 -8.01 11.47
C VAL A 330 -2.26 -7.49 10.03
N LYS A 331 -1.10 -7.03 9.60
CA LYS A 331 -0.86 -6.52 8.24
C LYS A 331 -1.03 -7.60 7.17
N LYS A 332 -0.45 -8.78 7.39
CA LYS A 332 -0.37 -9.84 6.36
C LYS A 332 -1.73 -10.37 5.92
N ILE A 333 -2.71 -10.34 6.79
CA ILE A 333 -4.10 -10.68 6.45
C ILE A 333 -5.00 -9.44 6.38
N TRP A 334 -4.43 -8.23 6.50
CA TRP A 334 -5.10 -6.94 6.33
C TRP A 334 -6.37 -6.80 7.15
N THR A 335 -6.32 -7.13 8.46
CA THR A 335 -7.50 -7.16 9.34
C THR A 335 -8.24 -5.82 9.38
N SER A 336 -9.54 -5.84 9.69
CA SER A 336 -10.34 -4.61 9.77
C SER A 336 -9.84 -3.65 10.85
N SER A 337 -9.32 -4.17 11.96
CA SER A 337 -8.60 -3.40 12.98
C SER A 337 -7.35 -2.72 12.42
N TYR A 338 -6.54 -3.45 11.64
CA TYR A 338 -5.37 -2.90 10.95
C TYR A 338 -5.76 -1.79 9.96
N VAL A 339 -6.85 -1.95 9.21
CA VAL A 339 -7.36 -0.90 8.30
C VAL A 339 -7.65 0.39 9.04
N LEU A 340 -8.30 0.31 10.19
CA LEU A 340 -8.63 1.49 11.00
C LEU A 340 -7.39 2.13 11.61
N VAL A 341 -6.44 1.34 12.12
CA VAL A 341 -5.16 1.85 12.65
C VAL A 341 -4.34 2.53 11.55
N ALA A 342 -4.11 1.82 10.45
CA ALA A 342 -3.31 2.34 9.34
C ALA A 342 -3.99 3.52 8.63
N GLY A 343 -5.30 3.45 8.41
CA GLY A 343 -6.09 4.54 7.83
C GLY A 343 -6.13 5.76 8.73
N GLY A 344 -6.21 5.54 10.05
CA GLY A 344 -6.15 6.61 11.05
C GLY A 344 -4.80 7.34 11.04
N TYR A 345 -3.69 6.62 11.09
CA TYR A 345 -2.35 7.22 10.98
C TYR A 345 -2.11 7.88 9.62
N SER A 346 -2.64 7.30 8.54
CA SER A 346 -2.58 7.92 7.20
C SER A 346 -3.31 9.26 7.15
N ALA A 347 -4.48 9.37 7.79
CA ALA A 347 -5.23 10.62 7.86
C ALA A 347 -4.52 11.68 8.72
N ILE A 348 -3.91 11.28 9.85
CA ILE A 348 -3.10 12.17 10.70
C ILE A 348 -1.90 12.71 9.90
N LEU A 349 -1.15 11.85 9.22
CA LEU A 349 -0.02 12.27 8.39
C LEU A 349 -0.47 13.21 7.27
N LEU A 350 -1.57 12.88 6.58
CA LEU A 350 -2.12 13.75 5.54
C LEU A 350 -2.54 15.10 6.10
N GLY A 351 -3.19 15.14 7.27
CA GLY A 351 -3.54 16.38 7.97
C GLY A 351 -2.33 17.23 8.33
N THR A 352 -1.27 16.58 8.82
CA THR A 352 0.00 17.24 9.18
C THR A 352 0.71 17.81 7.93
N PHE A 353 0.85 17.03 6.87
CA PHE A 353 1.43 17.51 5.61
C PHE A 353 0.59 18.64 4.98
N TYR A 354 -0.73 18.51 5.00
CA TYR A 354 -1.63 19.53 4.51
C TYR A 354 -1.50 20.83 5.32
N PHE A 355 -1.39 20.74 6.64
CA PHE A 355 -1.15 21.90 7.49
C PHE A 355 0.15 22.62 7.12
N ILE A 356 1.27 21.90 7.10
CA ILE A 356 2.59 22.49 6.88
C ILE A 356 2.72 23.05 5.45
N VAL A 357 2.32 22.24 4.44
CA VAL A 357 2.61 22.54 3.03
C VAL A 357 1.56 23.45 2.39
N ASP A 358 0.26 23.22 2.65
CA ASP A 358 -0.81 23.95 1.95
C ASP A 358 -1.43 25.06 2.80
N VAL A 359 -1.48 24.90 4.14
CA VAL A 359 -2.02 25.94 5.04
C VAL A 359 -0.92 26.95 5.44
N CYS A 360 0.18 26.48 6.03
CA CYS A 360 1.31 27.32 6.42
C CYS A 360 2.21 27.74 5.25
N GLN A 361 2.03 27.16 4.04
CA GLN A 361 2.80 27.45 2.82
C GLN A 361 4.32 27.17 2.97
N PHE A 362 4.74 26.40 3.97
CA PHE A 362 6.14 26.04 4.16
C PHE A 362 6.50 24.88 3.23
N ARG A 363 6.99 25.20 2.01
CA ARG A 363 7.11 24.28 0.88
C ARG A 363 8.53 23.87 0.50
N VAL A 364 9.56 24.59 0.99
CA VAL A 364 10.95 24.40 0.55
C VAL A 364 11.46 22.99 0.88
N TRP A 365 11.24 22.53 2.09
CA TRP A 365 11.71 21.24 2.58
C TRP A 365 11.08 20.04 1.88
N CYS A 366 9.85 20.16 1.40
CA CYS A 366 9.12 19.04 0.81
C CYS A 366 9.33 18.87 -0.70
N GLN A 367 10.07 19.77 -1.35
CA GLN A 367 10.34 19.73 -2.80
C GLN A 367 10.91 18.36 -3.27
N PRO A 368 11.93 17.78 -2.61
CA PRO A 368 12.43 16.46 -3.02
C PRO A 368 11.36 15.36 -2.96
N PHE A 369 10.50 15.40 -1.93
CA PHE A 369 9.38 14.48 -1.82
C PHE A 369 8.32 14.71 -2.90
N VAL A 370 8.07 15.96 -3.30
CA VAL A 370 7.17 16.26 -4.42
C VAL A 370 7.69 15.65 -5.73
N TRP A 371 9.00 15.75 -6.01
CA TRP A 371 9.59 15.12 -7.20
C TRP A 371 9.39 13.60 -7.20
N MET A 372 9.60 12.94 -6.05
CA MET A 372 9.34 11.52 -5.85
C MET A 372 7.85 11.17 -6.01
N GLY A 373 6.98 11.90 -5.33
CA GLY A 373 5.55 11.64 -5.33
C GLY A 373 4.90 11.78 -6.71
N MET A 374 5.39 12.73 -7.53
CA MET A 374 4.97 12.89 -8.92
C MET A 374 5.41 11.75 -9.83
N ASN A 375 6.49 11.06 -9.48
CA ASN A 375 7.09 9.96 -10.23
C ASN A 375 7.05 8.62 -9.46
N SER A 376 6.16 8.48 -8.48
CA SER A 376 6.12 7.35 -7.56
C SER A 376 6.06 5.99 -8.26
N ILE A 377 5.24 5.84 -9.29
CA ILE A 377 5.16 4.59 -10.06
C ILE A 377 6.47 4.33 -10.81
N THR A 378 7.03 5.35 -11.46
CA THR A 378 8.28 5.22 -12.24
C THR A 378 9.42 4.74 -11.34
N ILE A 379 9.64 5.41 -10.21
CA ILE A 379 10.74 5.06 -9.32
C ILE A 379 10.52 3.70 -8.63
N TYR A 380 9.27 3.35 -8.30
CA TYR A 380 8.94 2.04 -7.77
C TYR A 380 9.26 0.92 -8.77
N LEU A 381 8.89 1.10 -10.05
CA LEU A 381 9.19 0.14 -11.10
C LEU A 381 10.70 0.03 -11.36
N THR A 382 11.42 1.14 -11.34
CA THR A 382 12.87 1.18 -11.51
C THR A 382 13.59 0.32 -10.47
N LYS A 383 13.12 0.30 -9.22
CA LYS A 383 13.73 -0.51 -8.15
C LYS A 383 13.80 -2.01 -8.49
N ASN A 384 12.79 -2.56 -9.15
CA ASN A 384 12.71 -4.02 -9.38
C ASN A 384 12.99 -4.43 -10.84
N ILE A 385 12.49 -3.69 -11.81
CA ILE A 385 12.65 -4.02 -13.23
C ILE A 385 14.09 -3.85 -13.69
N LEU A 386 14.80 -2.85 -13.16
CA LEU A 386 16.21 -2.60 -13.46
C LEU A 386 17.18 -3.22 -12.44
N GLY A 387 16.74 -4.19 -11.65
CA GLY A 387 17.60 -5.01 -10.81
C GLY A 387 18.12 -4.34 -9.53
N GLY A 388 17.28 -3.64 -8.77
CA GLY A 388 17.67 -3.06 -7.48
C GLY A 388 18.55 -1.82 -7.58
N THR A 389 18.32 -0.99 -8.52
CA THR A 389 19.18 -0.07 -9.25
C THR A 389 20.02 0.90 -8.43
N PHE A 390 19.41 1.59 -7.44
CA PHE A 390 20.15 2.70 -6.82
C PHE A 390 21.20 2.22 -5.82
N GLY A 391 20.90 1.19 -5.03
CA GLY A 391 21.88 0.56 -4.12
C GLY A 391 23.02 -0.13 -4.88
N LEU A 392 22.69 -0.90 -5.94
CA LEU A 392 23.69 -1.56 -6.78
C LEU A 392 24.53 -0.56 -7.56
N LEU A 393 23.93 0.52 -8.07
CA LEU A 393 24.68 1.61 -8.68
C LEU A 393 25.60 2.30 -7.68
N ALA A 394 25.13 2.59 -6.48
CA ALA A 394 25.95 3.16 -5.42
C ALA A 394 27.13 2.24 -5.09
N GLN A 395 26.92 0.93 -5.00
CA GLN A 395 28.01 -0.04 -4.81
C GLN A 395 29.03 0.01 -5.95
N ARG A 396 28.63 0.19 -7.21
CA ARG A 396 29.54 0.35 -8.34
C ARG A 396 30.39 1.62 -8.26
N PHE A 397 29.84 2.71 -7.71
CA PHE A 397 30.58 3.97 -7.55
C PHE A 397 31.46 4.02 -6.33
N VAL A 398 31.00 3.49 -5.20
CA VAL A 398 31.64 3.68 -3.89
C VAL A 398 31.84 2.38 -3.10
N GLY A 399 31.52 1.21 -3.64
CA GLY A 399 31.55 -0.07 -2.93
C GLY A 399 32.94 -0.72 -2.81
N GLY A 400 33.94 -0.22 -3.55
CA GLY A 400 35.33 -0.70 -3.51
C GLY A 400 36.20 0.09 -2.52
N ASP A 401 37.25 0.75 -3.03
CA ASP A 401 38.23 1.48 -2.23
C ASP A 401 37.62 2.59 -1.37
N VAL A 402 36.57 3.27 -1.87
CA VAL A 402 35.87 4.31 -1.10
C VAL A 402 35.22 3.70 0.13
N LYS A 403 34.48 2.60 -0.03
CA LYS A 403 33.90 1.87 1.12
C LYS A 403 34.97 1.45 2.11
N THR A 404 36.05 0.82 1.62
CA THR A 404 37.18 0.35 2.44
C THR A 404 37.88 1.49 3.18
N PHE A 405 38.07 2.64 2.52
CA PHE A 405 38.62 3.84 3.15
C PHE A 405 37.76 4.32 4.33
N PHE A 406 36.45 4.41 4.17
CA PHE A 406 35.57 4.82 5.26
C PHE A 406 35.47 3.77 6.36
N ASP A 407 35.42 2.48 6.03
CA ASP A 407 35.38 1.37 7.00
C ASP A 407 36.69 1.27 7.79
N SER A 408 37.83 1.67 7.23
CA SER A 408 39.11 1.74 7.94
C SER A 408 39.16 2.83 9.04
N ARG A 409 38.28 3.83 8.93
CA ARG A 409 38.15 4.92 9.92
C ARG A 409 37.15 4.56 11.02
N ILE A 410 35.98 4.08 10.61
CA ILE A 410 34.91 3.65 11.51
C ILE A 410 34.24 2.44 10.84
N SER A 411 34.24 1.29 11.50
CA SER A 411 33.61 0.06 11.00
C SER A 411 32.12 0.31 10.71
N GLY A 412 31.67 0.00 9.48
CA GLY A 412 30.28 0.19 9.02
C GLY A 412 30.00 1.56 8.38
N LEU A 413 30.94 2.51 8.40
CA LEU A 413 30.74 3.84 7.78
C LEU A 413 30.65 3.71 6.24
N GLY A 414 31.33 2.76 5.62
CA GLY A 414 31.25 2.48 4.20
C GLY A 414 29.84 2.08 3.75
N GLU A 415 29.11 1.29 4.55
CA GLU A 415 27.70 0.95 4.28
C GLU A 415 26.80 2.18 4.33
N MET A 416 27.04 3.08 5.27
CA MET A 416 26.31 4.35 5.36
C MET A 416 26.57 5.24 4.13
N VAL A 417 27.81 5.31 3.66
CA VAL A 417 28.18 6.04 2.43
C VAL A 417 27.46 5.45 1.22
N ILE A 418 27.42 4.13 1.07
CA ILE A 418 26.68 3.47 -0.02
C ILE A 418 25.19 3.84 0.05
N SER A 419 24.58 3.78 1.23
CA SER A 419 23.16 4.11 1.42
C SER A 419 22.85 5.59 1.06
N ILE A 420 23.71 6.53 1.48
CA ILE A 420 23.60 7.95 1.15
C ILE A 420 23.71 8.15 -0.37
N VAL A 421 24.72 7.58 -1.01
CA VAL A 421 24.93 7.71 -2.46
C VAL A 421 23.75 7.11 -3.23
N GLY A 422 23.22 5.97 -2.79
CA GLY A 422 22.03 5.36 -3.38
C GLY A 422 20.80 6.28 -3.33
N LEU A 423 20.54 6.89 -2.18
CA LEU A 423 19.45 7.86 -2.03
C LEU A 423 19.68 9.13 -2.87
N LEU A 424 20.89 9.66 -2.91
CA LEU A 424 21.23 10.82 -3.76
C LEU A 424 21.02 10.53 -5.25
N LEU A 425 21.39 9.34 -5.72
CA LEU A 425 21.15 8.90 -7.10
C LEU A 425 19.63 8.79 -7.37
N ALA A 426 18.85 8.27 -6.43
CA ALA A 426 17.41 8.20 -6.55
C ALA A 426 16.77 9.62 -6.62
N PHE A 427 17.19 10.54 -5.77
CA PHE A 427 16.73 11.94 -5.81
C PHE A 427 17.16 12.64 -7.09
N TRP A 428 18.38 12.45 -7.53
CA TRP A 428 18.86 13.00 -8.80
C TRP A 428 18.02 12.50 -9.99
N PHE A 429 17.73 11.21 -10.02
CA PHE A 429 16.90 10.61 -11.07
C PHE A 429 15.48 11.20 -11.11
N VAL A 430 14.79 11.28 -9.96
CA VAL A 430 13.44 11.85 -9.94
C VAL A 430 13.43 13.35 -10.20
N HIS A 431 14.48 14.07 -9.79
CA HIS A 431 14.65 15.48 -10.13
C HIS A 431 14.84 15.69 -11.63
N PHE A 432 15.65 14.84 -12.28
CA PHE A 432 15.81 14.84 -13.75
C PHE A 432 14.46 14.63 -14.44
N LEU A 433 13.69 13.60 -14.05
CA LEU A 433 12.35 13.34 -14.59
C LEU A 433 11.41 14.54 -14.38
N TYR A 434 11.45 15.13 -13.20
CA TYR A 434 10.63 16.29 -12.85
C TYR A 434 10.96 17.50 -13.71
N LYS A 435 12.25 17.84 -13.86
CA LYS A 435 12.70 18.96 -14.73
C LYS A 435 12.33 18.75 -16.19
N ARG A 436 12.43 17.52 -16.69
CA ARG A 436 12.06 17.16 -18.07
C ARG A 436 10.56 16.98 -18.28
N LYS A 437 9.75 17.14 -17.22
CA LYS A 437 8.28 16.93 -17.23
C LYS A 437 7.88 15.52 -17.71
N ILE A 438 8.73 14.53 -17.46
CA ILE A 438 8.47 13.12 -17.79
C ILE A 438 7.70 12.53 -16.59
N PHE A 439 6.43 12.21 -16.80
CA PHE A 439 5.56 11.62 -15.79
C PHE A 439 4.84 10.43 -16.39
N LEU A 440 4.99 9.26 -15.79
CA LEU A 440 4.22 8.08 -16.18
C LEU A 440 2.78 8.26 -15.69
N ARG A 441 1.88 8.58 -16.62
CA ARG A 441 0.45 8.74 -16.37
C ARG A 441 -0.27 7.51 -16.90
N LEU A 442 -0.73 6.66 -15.98
CA LEU A 442 -1.52 5.47 -16.29
C LEU A 442 -3.02 5.80 -16.35
#